data_5b80b34913f6d5547909de8ae7579c25
#
_entry.id   5b80b34913f6d5547909de8ae7579c25
#
_cell.length_a   1.000
_cell.length_b   1.000
_cell.length_c   1.000
_cell.angle_alpha   90.00
_cell.angle_beta   90.00
_cell.angle_gamma   90.00
#
_symmetry.space_group_name_H-M   'P 1'
#
loop_
_entity.id
_entity.type
_entity.pdbx_description
1 polymer ?
#
loop_
_entity_poly.entity_id
_entity_poly.type
_entity_poly.pdbx_seq_one_letter_code
_entity_poly.pdbx_strand_id
1 'polypeptide(L)'
;MNLKADTPVSENFAENVSENKAVITVVGKDAVGIIASVTTHLASRHVNVLTISQTIVDGFFNMMMIVDIADMNVEFDDLVSSLQSLGEEIGVRIHCQRTEIFTSMHRV
;
A
#
# COMPACT_ATOMS: atom_id res chain seq x y z
N MET A 1 20.83 -18.99 5.79
CA MET A 1 20.32 -18.80 6.11
C MET A 1 19.50 -18.56 6.36
N ASN A 2 19.64 -18.06 6.34
CA ASN A 2 18.96 -17.72 6.71
C ASN A 2 18.05 -17.84 6.91
N LEU A 3 17.75 -18.00 6.84
CA LEU A 3 16.95 -18.20 7.33
C LEU A 3 16.64 -18.14 8.56
N LYS A 4 17.03 -18.60 9.08
CA LYS A 4 17.23 -18.32 10.41
C LYS A 4 16.56 -17.06 10.84
N ALA A 5 16.64 -16.23 10.06
CA ALA A 5 16.10 -14.92 10.32
C ALA A 5 14.61 -14.90 10.29
N ASP A 6 14.01 -15.96 9.91
CA ASP A 6 12.57 -15.95 9.72
C ASP A 6 11.82 -15.54 10.97
N THR A 7 12.15 -16.14 12.10
CA THR A 7 11.40 -15.86 13.30
C THR A 7 11.58 -14.45 13.82
N PRO A 8 12.82 -13.98 13.98
CA PRO A 8 13.00 -12.60 14.43
C PRO A 8 12.43 -11.60 13.46
N VAL A 9 12.46 -11.94 12.19
CA VAL A 9 11.93 -11.04 11.17
C VAL A 9 10.44 -10.83 11.36
N SER A 10 9.73 -11.87 11.71
CA SER A 10 8.29 -11.74 11.92
C SER A 10 7.96 -10.74 13.02
N GLU A 11 8.67 -10.81 14.11
CA GLU A 11 8.42 -9.90 15.21
C GLU A 11 8.76 -8.47 14.83
N ASN A 12 9.88 -8.31 14.16
CA ASN A 12 10.31 -6.98 13.75
C ASN A 12 9.34 -6.39 12.74
N PHE A 13 8.82 -7.23 11.88
CA PHE A 13 7.86 -6.78 10.89
C PHE A 13 6.62 -6.20 11.56
N ALA A 14 6.13 -6.87 12.59
CA ALA A 14 4.91 -6.40 13.27
C ALA A 14 5.14 -5.03 13.90
N GLU A 15 6.28 -4.82 14.50
CA GLU A 15 6.57 -3.54 15.11
C GLU A 15 6.73 -2.45 14.07
N ASN A 16 7.42 -2.77 12.99
CA ASN A 16 7.69 -1.77 11.96
C ASN A 16 6.43 -1.38 11.22
N VAL A 17 5.51 -2.29 11.07
CA VAL A 17 4.27 -2.01 10.36
C VAL A 17 3.55 -0.81 10.98
N SER A 18 3.58 -0.69 12.30
CA SER A 18 2.85 0.39 12.94
C SER A 18 3.59 1.72 12.89
N GLU A 19 4.84 1.74 12.44
CA GLU A 19 5.63 2.97 12.51
C GLU A 19 5.84 3.64 11.16
N ASN A 20 6.24 2.88 10.16
CA ASN A 20 6.65 3.47 8.90
C ASN A 20 5.95 2.84 7.71
N LYS A 21 4.76 2.36 7.93
CA LYS A 21 4.05 1.67 6.87
C LYS A 21 2.72 2.35 6.59
N ALA A 22 2.19 2.08 5.43
CA ALA A 22 0.88 2.58 5.04
C ALA A 22 0.13 1.48 4.32
N VAL A 23 -1.18 1.59 4.33
CA VAL A 23 -2.06 0.68 3.62
C VAL A 23 -2.69 1.44 2.48
N ILE A 24 -2.61 0.88 1.28
CA ILE A 24 -3.20 1.48 0.10
C ILE A 24 -4.23 0.50 -0.43
N THR A 25 -5.47 0.98 -0.63
CA THR A 25 -6.53 0.16 -1.21
C THR A 25 -6.95 0.76 -2.53
N VAL A 26 -7.20 -0.10 -3.50
CA VAL A 26 -7.58 0.29 -4.84
C VAL A 26 -8.82 -0.49 -5.23
N VAL A 27 -9.86 0.22 -5.69
CA VAL A 27 -11.09 -0.42 -6.13
C VAL A 27 -11.47 0.14 -7.48
N GLY A 28 -11.73 -0.73 -8.43
CA GLY A 28 -12.14 -0.28 -9.77
C GLY A 28 -12.69 -1.43 -10.57
N LYS A 29 -13.16 -1.10 -11.76
CA LYS A 29 -13.79 -2.11 -12.59
C LYS A 29 -12.84 -2.90 -13.44
N ASP A 30 -11.75 -2.30 -13.85
CA ASP A 30 -10.87 -2.90 -14.84
C ASP A 30 -9.47 -2.96 -14.29
N ALA A 31 -8.87 -4.12 -14.31
CA ALA A 31 -7.56 -4.31 -13.70
C ALA A 31 -6.40 -4.06 -14.65
N VAL A 32 -6.66 -3.88 -15.94
CA VAL A 32 -5.58 -3.75 -16.90
C VAL A 32 -4.79 -2.48 -16.64
N GLY A 33 -3.51 -2.63 -16.38
CA GLY A 33 -2.63 -1.50 -16.18
C GLY A 33 -2.72 -0.84 -14.80
N ILE A 34 -3.68 -1.22 -13.96
CA ILE A 34 -3.82 -0.58 -12.66
C ILE A 34 -2.60 -0.85 -11.78
N ILE A 35 -2.18 -2.10 -11.71
CA ILE A 35 -1.04 -2.45 -10.86
C ILE A 35 0.20 -1.71 -11.33
N ALA A 36 0.44 -1.70 -12.64
CA ALA A 36 1.61 -1.03 -13.19
C ALA A 36 1.58 0.47 -12.88
N SER A 37 0.43 1.10 -13.05
CA SER A 37 0.31 2.54 -12.81
C SER A 37 0.56 2.87 -11.34
N VAL A 38 -0.04 2.10 -10.44
CA VAL A 38 0.10 2.38 -9.02
C VAL A 38 1.52 2.11 -8.55
N THR A 39 2.10 0.98 -8.95
CA THR A 39 3.45 0.65 -8.48
C THR A 39 4.50 1.58 -9.05
N THR A 40 4.34 2.03 -10.30
CA THR A 40 5.25 3.01 -10.88
C THR A 40 5.18 4.33 -10.12
N HIS A 41 3.96 4.75 -9.79
CA HIS A 41 3.75 5.97 -9.02
C HIS A 41 4.47 5.89 -7.67
N LEU A 42 4.32 4.76 -7.00
CA LEU A 42 4.95 4.57 -5.69
C LEU A 42 6.46 4.52 -5.82
N ALA A 43 6.97 3.83 -6.83
CA ALA A 43 8.42 3.71 -7.03
C ALA A 43 9.05 5.07 -7.23
N SER A 44 8.40 5.94 -7.99
CA SER A 44 8.95 7.26 -8.26
C SER A 44 9.04 8.13 -7.00
N ARG A 45 8.31 7.76 -5.96
CA ARG A 45 8.32 8.47 -4.69
C ARG A 45 9.08 7.73 -3.61
N HIS A 46 9.82 6.70 -4.01
CA HIS A 46 10.63 5.88 -3.11
C HIS A 46 9.79 5.20 -2.03
N VAL A 47 8.62 4.75 -2.42
CA VAL A 47 7.77 3.95 -1.57
C VAL A 47 7.95 2.50 -1.96
N ASN A 48 8.27 1.66 -0.98
CA ASN A 48 8.57 0.27 -1.23
C ASN A 48 7.35 -0.59 -0.93
N VAL A 49 6.94 -1.41 -1.89
CA VAL A 49 5.78 -2.27 -1.72
C VAL A 49 6.20 -3.56 -1.02
N LEU A 50 5.57 -3.86 0.09
CA LEU A 50 5.90 -5.04 0.88
C LEU A 50 4.96 -6.19 0.61
N THR A 51 3.69 -5.90 0.43
CA THR A 51 2.66 -6.92 0.26
C THR A 51 1.60 -6.41 -0.70
N ILE A 52 1.14 -7.29 -1.59
CA ILE A 52 0.01 -7.00 -2.46
C ILE A 52 -0.96 -8.15 -2.37
N SER A 53 -2.23 -7.83 -2.18
CA SER A 53 -3.30 -8.81 -2.19
C SER A 53 -4.40 -8.29 -3.09
N GLN A 54 -4.91 -9.13 -3.97
CA GLN A 54 -5.93 -8.68 -4.93
C GLN A 54 -6.95 -9.77 -5.18
N THR A 55 -8.17 -9.35 -5.45
CA THR A 55 -9.26 -10.22 -5.82
C THR A 55 -10.14 -9.52 -6.82
N ILE A 56 -10.93 -10.30 -7.55
CA ILE A 56 -11.94 -9.76 -8.45
C ILE A 56 -13.28 -10.31 -7.99
N VAL A 57 -14.20 -9.42 -7.69
CA VAL A 57 -15.54 -9.78 -7.21
C VAL A 57 -16.56 -9.06 -8.07
N ASP A 58 -17.38 -9.84 -8.76
CA ASP A 58 -18.45 -9.29 -9.62
C ASP A 58 -17.91 -8.28 -10.62
N GLY A 59 -16.74 -8.57 -11.18
CA GLY A 59 -16.15 -7.69 -12.17
C GLY A 59 -15.41 -6.50 -11.58
N PHE A 60 -15.41 -6.35 -10.26
CA PHE A 60 -14.67 -5.27 -9.62
C PHE A 60 -13.34 -5.79 -9.11
N PHE A 61 -12.31 -5.02 -9.39
CA PHE A 61 -10.96 -5.30 -8.95
C PHE A 61 -10.74 -4.65 -7.59
N ASN A 62 -10.25 -5.44 -6.65
CA ASN A 62 -9.94 -4.96 -5.30
C ASN A 62 -8.50 -5.31 -5.01
N MET A 63 -7.71 -4.32 -4.61
CA MET A 63 -6.32 -4.54 -4.30
C MET A 63 -5.97 -3.85 -3.00
N MET A 64 -5.21 -4.52 -2.16
CA MET A 64 -4.69 -3.93 -0.94
C MET A 64 -3.19 -4.09 -0.94
N MET A 65 -2.48 -3.03 -0.62
CA MET A 65 -1.03 -3.04 -0.56
C MET A 65 -0.58 -2.54 0.79
N ILE A 66 0.47 -3.16 1.32
CA ILE A 66 1.16 -2.63 2.48
C ILE A 66 2.49 -2.13 1.98
N VAL A 67 2.81 -0.90 2.27
CA VAL A 67 4.01 -0.26 1.74
C VAL A 67 4.83 0.34 2.87
N ASP A 68 6.12 0.44 2.62
CA ASP A 68 7.07 1.05 3.54
C ASP A 68 7.35 2.46 3.05
N ILE A 69 7.05 3.44 3.89
CA ILE A 69 7.20 4.85 3.53
C ILE A 69 8.38 5.51 4.24
N ALA A 70 9.27 4.72 4.85
CA ALA A 70 10.38 5.29 5.62
C ALA A 70 11.30 6.15 4.77
N ASP A 71 11.54 5.75 3.52
CA ASP A 71 12.47 6.46 2.63
C ASP A 71 11.77 7.28 1.56
N MET A 72 10.51 7.54 1.76
CA MET A 72 9.70 8.29 0.82
C MET A 72 10.24 9.70 0.63
N ASN A 73 10.21 10.18 -0.61
CA ASN A 73 10.78 11.49 -0.93
C ASN A 73 9.75 12.59 -1.00
N VAL A 74 8.53 12.33 -0.54
CA VAL A 74 7.47 13.33 -0.47
C VAL A 74 6.80 13.23 0.89
N GLU A 75 6.02 14.25 1.25
CA GLU A 75 5.25 14.22 2.48
C GLU A 75 4.09 13.25 2.33
N PHE A 76 3.62 12.71 3.45
CA PHE A 76 2.55 11.73 3.41
C PHE A 76 1.28 12.32 2.78
N ASP A 77 0.94 13.56 3.10
CA ASP A 77 -0.25 14.18 2.51
C ASP A 77 -0.13 14.34 1.01
N ASP A 78 1.08 14.58 0.53
CA ASP A 78 1.32 14.66 -0.91
C ASP A 78 1.13 13.30 -1.56
N LEU A 79 1.57 12.25 -0.89
CA LEU A 79 1.36 10.90 -1.41
C LEU A 79 -0.13 10.60 -1.52
N VAL A 80 -0.89 10.91 -0.47
CA VAL A 80 -2.33 10.67 -0.47
C VAL A 80 -3.00 11.42 -1.62
N SER A 81 -2.67 12.70 -1.77
CA SER A 81 -3.27 13.52 -2.84
C SER A 81 -2.90 13.02 -4.22
N SER A 82 -1.64 12.65 -4.40
CA SER A 82 -1.19 12.21 -5.72
C SER A 82 -1.80 10.87 -6.09
N LEU A 83 -2.02 10.00 -5.11
CA LEU A 83 -2.68 8.73 -5.39
C LEU A 83 -4.15 8.94 -5.74
N GLN A 84 -4.82 9.87 -5.07
CA GLN A 84 -6.20 10.21 -5.44
C GLN A 84 -6.28 10.73 -6.86
N SER A 85 -5.35 11.60 -7.24
CA SER A 85 -5.32 12.12 -8.60
C SER A 85 -5.06 11.02 -9.61
N LEU A 86 -4.14 10.11 -9.29
CA LEU A 86 -3.90 8.97 -10.17
C LEU A 86 -5.15 8.13 -10.33
N GLY A 87 -5.86 7.89 -9.23
CA GLY A 87 -7.10 7.13 -9.29
C GLY A 87 -8.11 7.77 -10.21
N GLU A 88 -8.27 9.08 -10.13
CA GLU A 88 -9.20 9.77 -11.02
C GLU A 88 -8.77 9.65 -12.47
N GLU A 89 -7.48 9.71 -12.70
CA GLU A 89 -6.94 9.63 -14.06
C GLU A 89 -7.19 8.26 -14.68
N ILE A 90 -7.00 7.19 -13.92
CA ILE A 90 -7.12 5.84 -14.47
C ILE A 90 -8.47 5.19 -14.16
N GLY A 91 -9.37 5.92 -13.50
CA GLY A 91 -10.73 5.43 -13.31
C GLY A 91 -10.91 4.47 -12.15
N VAL A 92 -10.11 4.59 -11.11
CA VAL A 92 -10.26 3.77 -9.93
C VAL A 92 -10.27 4.64 -8.69
N ARG A 93 -10.64 4.04 -7.57
CA ARG A 93 -10.64 4.74 -6.29
C ARG A 93 -9.45 4.24 -5.48
N ILE A 94 -8.60 5.15 -5.05
CA ILE A 94 -7.40 4.80 -4.29
C ILE A 94 -7.45 5.50 -2.94
N HIS A 95 -7.31 4.74 -1.86
CA HIS A 95 -7.21 5.25 -0.51
C HIS A 95 -5.88 4.88 0.07
N CYS A 96 -5.29 5.79 0.83
CA CYS A 96 -4.00 5.58 1.46
C CYS A 96 -4.08 6.08 2.89
N GLN A 97 -3.70 5.24 3.85
CA GLN A 97 -3.69 5.68 5.24
C GLN A 97 -2.57 4.97 5.98
N ARG A 98 -2.11 5.58 7.04
CA ARG A 98 -1.04 5.00 7.83
C ARG A 98 -1.52 3.76 8.53
N THR A 99 -0.64 2.76 8.65
CA THR A 99 -0.99 1.51 9.30
C THR A 99 -1.30 1.69 10.77
N GLU A 100 -0.73 2.69 11.37
CA GLU A 100 -0.98 2.95 12.77
C GLU A 100 -2.48 3.22 13.00
N ILE A 101 -3.11 3.97 12.11
CA ILE A 101 -4.54 4.21 12.17
C ILE A 101 -5.30 2.92 11.91
N PHE A 102 -4.90 2.22 10.85
CA PHE A 102 -5.52 0.97 10.47
C PHE A 102 -5.41 -0.06 11.60
N THR A 103 -4.25 -0.16 12.19
CA THR A 103 -4.00 -1.11 13.27
C THR A 103 -4.85 -0.79 14.49
N SER A 104 -4.98 0.47 14.82
CA SER A 104 -5.81 0.88 15.96
C SER A 104 -7.26 0.47 15.75
N MET A 105 -7.78 0.70 14.57
CA MET A 105 -9.15 0.30 14.26
C MET A 105 -9.30 -1.20 14.31
N HIS A 106 -8.30 -1.88 13.85
CA HIS A 106 -8.35 -3.32 13.76
C HIS A 106 -8.26 -3.99 15.13
N ARG A 107 -7.58 -3.35 16.05
CA ARG A 107 -7.36 -3.93 17.35
C ARG A 107 -8.60 -3.90 18.23
N VAL A 108 -9.51 -3.04 17.94
CA VAL A 108 -10.73 -3.01 18.70
C VAL A 108 -11.62 -4.16 18.32
#